data_076080a714e098b6b0cdd9ed2f0bfd46
#
_entry.id   076080a714e098b6b0cdd9ed2f0bfd46
#
_cell.length_a   1.000
_cell.length_b   1.000
_cell.length_c   1.000
_cell.angle_alpha   90.00
_cell.angle_beta   90.00
_cell.angle_gamma   90.00
#
_symmetry.space_group_name_H-M   'P 1'
#
loop_
_entity.id
_entity.type
_entity.pdbx_description
1 polymer ?
#
loop_
_entity_poly.entity_id
_entity_poly.type
_entity_poly.pdbx_seq_one_letter_code
_entity_poly.pdbx_strand_id
1 'polypeptide(L)'
;MRILLLTIDVWNDSTNGNNCYTNWFEGFDAEFANIYLGSGIPENNICRKYFQVTDKMMARSFLGKRAGYAFTITASKEKENKESNTVGAEGDDVCLYRYIRKLASEPLRLAYDILWEYGRYDIKAMKAFIDDFNPDIIFCPHLFSIKIRRIERLLYSMTKVPMVAFTGDIEASIKAVSYNPLFWMRRLLLHSLYGKHIKIFKQYFTFSATQCEILQTKYGVPAEPLYKCADIRNYQYKKPNKIIRMVYAGRLYCNRWKTLSAIGDALMELNRDSLKAELYIYSQDILNEK
;
A
#
# COMPACT_ATOMS: atom_id res chain seq x y z
N MET A 1 21.78 12.16 2.48
CA MET A 1 21.10 11.08 3.26
C MET A 1 20.62 10.00 2.28
N ARG A 2 20.70 8.70 2.65
CA ARG A 2 20.27 7.58 1.80
C ARG A 2 19.09 6.87 2.44
N ILE A 3 17.96 6.84 1.75
CA ILE A 3 16.69 6.29 2.26
C ILE A 3 16.31 5.04 1.46
N LEU A 4 16.23 3.89 2.12
CA LEU A 4 15.72 2.66 1.52
C LEU A 4 14.23 2.52 1.85
N LEU A 5 13.38 2.46 0.83
CA LEU A 5 11.95 2.18 1.00
C LEU A 5 11.68 0.67 0.87
N LEU A 6 10.83 0.14 1.74
CA LEU A 6 10.23 -1.19 1.58
C LEU A 6 8.75 -1.03 1.28
N THR A 7 8.31 -1.29 0.06
CA THR A 7 6.91 -1.11 -0.35
C THR A 7 6.24 -2.42 -0.77
N ILE A 8 4.92 -2.50 -0.65
CA ILE A 8 4.15 -3.65 -1.15
C ILE A 8 4.01 -3.56 -2.65
N ASP A 9 3.59 -2.39 -3.13
CA ASP A 9 3.37 -2.10 -4.53
C ASP A 9 4.59 -1.42 -5.13
N VAL A 10 4.69 -1.47 -6.45
CA VAL A 10 5.69 -0.74 -7.21
C VAL A 10 5.54 0.77 -7.01
N TRP A 11 6.64 1.50 -6.91
CA TRP A 11 6.62 2.96 -6.89
C TRP A 11 6.39 3.50 -8.31
N ASN A 12 5.12 3.70 -8.64
CA ASN A 12 4.68 4.13 -9.95
C ASN A 12 3.62 5.23 -9.80
N ASP A 13 3.96 6.45 -10.19
CA ASP A 13 3.13 7.65 -10.04
C ASP A 13 1.99 7.70 -11.04
N SER A 14 2.08 6.95 -12.15
CA SER A 14 1.04 6.90 -13.18
C SER A 14 -0.09 5.92 -12.84
N THR A 15 0.24 4.78 -12.23
CA THR A 15 -0.73 3.72 -11.94
C THR A 15 -1.24 3.74 -10.50
N ASN A 16 -0.39 4.14 -9.56
CA ASN A 16 -0.77 4.28 -8.16
C ASN A 16 -1.29 5.69 -7.90
N GLY A 17 -2.61 5.87 -8.03
CA GLY A 17 -3.30 7.17 -7.94
C GLY A 17 -3.12 7.96 -6.64
N ASN A 18 -2.18 7.56 -5.78
CA ASN A 18 -1.91 8.23 -4.54
C ASN A 18 -0.62 9.06 -4.52
N ASN A 19 0.34 8.84 -5.40
CA ASN A 19 1.65 9.53 -5.44
C ASN A 19 2.24 9.83 -4.05
N CYS A 20 1.88 9.02 -3.04
CA CYS A 20 2.18 9.33 -1.65
C CYS A 20 3.68 9.38 -1.41
N TYR A 21 4.43 8.44 -1.98
CA TYR A 21 5.87 8.39 -1.77
C TYR A 21 6.57 9.58 -2.42
N THR A 22 6.21 9.89 -3.66
CA THR A 22 6.71 11.07 -4.36
C THR A 22 6.35 12.34 -3.61
N ASN A 23 5.10 12.48 -3.17
CA ASN A 23 4.66 13.65 -2.41
C ASN A 23 5.40 13.84 -1.06
N TRP A 24 5.74 12.74 -0.37
CA TRP A 24 6.48 12.84 0.89
C TRP A 24 7.95 13.14 0.69
N PHE A 25 8.56 12.68 -0.40
CA PHE A 25 10.00 12.72 -0.58
C PHE A 25 10.47 13.69 -1.66
N GLU A 26 9.55 14.26 -2.44
CA GLU A 26 9.89 15.31 -3.41
C GLU A 26 10.48 16.53 -2.69
N GLY A 27 11.64 16.98 -3.16
CA GLY A 27 12.38 18.07 -2.53
C GLY A 27 13.29 17.69 -1.36
N PHE A 28 13.33 16.41 -0.95
CA PHE A 28 14.34 15.96 0.00
C PHE A 28 15.72 15.85 -0.67
N ASP A 29 16.73 16.39 -0.01
CA ASP A 29 18.14 16.17 -0.39
C ASP A 29 18.60 14.78 0.08
N ALA A 30 18.16 13.76 -0.65
CA ALA A 30 18.43 12.36 -0.33
C ALA A 30 18.50 11.50 -1.59
N GLU A 31 19.26 10.42 -1.52
CA GLU A 31 19.23 9.32 -2.49
C GLU A 31 18.24 8.26 -2.06
N PHE A 32 17.55 7.64 -3.03
CA PHE A 32 16.52 6.66 -2.77
C PHE A 32 16.80 5.33 -3.46
N ALA A 33 16.52 4.24 -2.72
CA ALA A 33 16.38 2.89 -3.27
C ALA A 33 15.08 2.28 -2.78
N ASN A 34 14.51 1.34 -3.53
CA ASN A 34 13.24 0.71 -3.18
C ASN A 34 13.30 -0.81 -3.31
N ILE A 35 12.92 -1.50 -2.25
CA ILE A 35 12.58 -2.93 -2.28
C ILE A 35 11.06 -3.02 -2.35
N TYR A 36 10.49 -3.65 -3.38
CA TYR A 36 9.05 -3.79 -3.51
C TYR A 36 8.60 -5.23 -3.76
N LEU A 37 7.41 -5.56 -3.27
CA LEU A 37 6.90 -6.93 -3.17
C LEU A 37 5.75 -7.21 -4.16
N GLY A 38 5.81 -6.62 -5.33
CA GLY A 38 4.76 -6.72 -6.34
C GLY A 38 5.30 -6.81 -7.75
N SER A 39 4.39 -6.96 -8.70
CA SER A 39 4.66 -6.83 -10.13
C SER A 39 4.57 -5.36 -10.56
N GLY A 40 5.01 -5.08 -11.78
CA GLY A 40 4.99 -3.76 -12.37
C GLY A 40 6.36 -3.12 -12.51
N ILE A 41 6.41 -2.08 -13.32
CA ILE A 41 7.62 -1.31 -13.62
C ILE A 41 7.55 0.01 -12.84
N PRO A 42 8.60 0.37 -12.07
CA PRO A 42 8.65 1.66 -11.40
C PRO A 42 8.63 2.82 -12.38
N GLU A 43 7.85 3.85 -12.08
CA GLU A 43 7.76 5.08 -12.85
C GLU A 43 7.64 6.27 -11.90
N ASN A 44 8.75 6.91 -11.59
CA ASN A 44 8.85 8.11 -10.78
C ASN A 44 10.17 8.84 -11.07
N ASN A 45 10.28 10.08 -10.64
CA ASN A 45 11.45 10.93 -10.87
C ASN A 45 12.49 10.90 -9.74
N ILE A 46 12.22 10.19 -8.64
CA ILE A 46 13.01 10.24 -7.40
C ILE A 46 13.92 9.03 -7.26
N CYS A 47 13.40 7.82 -7.43
CA CYS A 47 14.12 6.58 -7.18
C CYS A 47 14.61 5.94 -8.48
N ARG A 48 15.85 5.40 -8.47
CA ARG A 48 16.45 4.73 -9.63
C ARG A 48 16.93 3.31 -9.35
N LYS A 49 17.22 2.98 -8.10
CA LYS A 49 17.72 1.66 -7.68
C LYS A 49 16.58 0.84 -7.07
N TYR A 50 16.39 -0.38 -7.58
CA TYR A 50 15.27 -1.23 -7.19
C TYR A 50 15.70 -2.66 -6.89
N PHE A 51 14.99 -3.30 -5.95
CA PHE A 51 15.02 -4.74 -5.74
C PHE A 51 13.58 -5.26 -5.74
N GLN A 52 13.27 -6.16 -6.68
CA GLN A 52 11.91 -6.68 -6.85
C GLN A 52 11.78 -8.10 -6.34
N VAL A 53 10.67 -8.38 -5.64
CA VAL A 53 10.22 -9.73 -5.29
C VAL A 53 8.74 -9.86 -5.65
N THR A 54 8.37 -10.84 -6.48
CA THR A 54 6.97 -11.06 -6.88
C THR A 54 6.39 -12.35 -6.31
N ASP A 55 5.07 -12.46 -6.28
CA ASP A 55 4.35 -13.68 -5.89
C ASP A 55 4.79 -14.89 -6.75
N LYS A 56 4.99 -14.67 -8.05
CA LYS A 56 5.47 -15.68 -9.00
C LYS A 56 6.89 -16.17 -8.67
N MET A 57 7.78 -15.25 -8.28
CA MET A 57 9.14 -15.62 -7.82
C MET A 57 9.07 -16.41 -6.53
N MET A 58 8.23 -16.01 -5.58
CA MET A 58 8.04 -16.74 -4.32
C MET A 58 7.49 -18.14 -4.56
N ALA A 59 6.51 -18.32 -5.45
CA ALA A 59 6.02 -19.64 -5.83
C ALA A 59 7.11 -20.50 -6.46
N ARG A 60 7.90 -19.96 -7.39
CA ARG A 60 9.02 -20.67 -8.02
C ARG A 60 10.16 -21.01 -7.05
N SER A 61 10.21 -20.36 -5.91
CA SER A 61 11.23 -20.63 -4.91
C SER A 61 11.08 -22.00 -4.23
N PHE A 62 9.90 -22.58 -4.25
CA PHE A 62 9.66 -23.97 -3.82
C PHE A 62 10.24 -24.99 -4.81
N LEU A 63 10.47 -24.58 -6.06
CA LEU A 63 11.11 -25.37 -7.11
C LEU A 63 12.64 -25.15 -7.16
N GLY A 64 13.24 -24.67 -6.07
CA GLY A 64 14.70 -24.52 -5.94
C GLY A 64 15.25 -23.16 -6.42
N LYS A 65 14.44 -22.28 -7.02
CA LYS A 65 14.87 -20.94 -7.41
C LYS A 65 14.94 -20.01 -6.18
N ARG A 66 15.63 -18.87 -6.31
CA ARG A 66 15.62 -17.81 -5.29
C ARG A 66 14.76 -16.64 -5.78
N ALA A 67 14.03 -16.00 -4.87
CA ALA A 67 13.12 -14.91 -5.19
C ALA A 67 13.78 -13.56 -4.94
N GLY A 68 13.79 -12.73 -5.96
CA GLY A 68 14.26 -11.36 -5.93
C GLY A 68 15.47 -11.09 -6.81
N TYR A 69 15.52 -9.90 -7.38
CA TYR A 69 16.67 -9.40 -8.13
C TYR A 69 16.75 -7.89 -8.07
N ALA A 70 17.97 -7.36 -8.18
CA ALA A 70 18.24 -5.92 -8.23
C ALA A 70 18.29 -5.43 -9.68
N PHE A 71 17.85 -4.19 -9.91
CA PHE A 71 17.99 -3.49 -11.18
C PHE A 71 18.00 -1.98 -10.98
N THR A 72 18.44 -1.24 -12.02
CA THR A 72 18.49 0.22 -12.03
C THR A 72 17.77 0.73 -13.28
N ILE A 73 16.97 1.78 -13.12
CA ILE A 73 16.34 2.48 -14.23
C ILE A 73 17.23 3.66 -14.62
N THR A 74 17.67 3.66 -15.89
CA THR A 74 18.42 4.77 -16.48
C THR A 74 17.50 5.62 -17.36
N ALA A 75 17.74 6.93 -17.44
CA ALA A 75 16.90 7.88 -18.18
C ALA A 75 16.67 7.50 -19.67
N SER A 76 17.59 6.74 -20.26
CA SER A 76 17.45 6.23 -21.64
C SER A 76 16.39 5.14 -21.79
N LYS A 77 16.11 4.36 -20.74
CA LYS A 77 15.08 3.29 -20.76
C LYS A 77 13.66 3.79 -20.47
N GLU A 78 13.49 5.01 -19.97
CA GLU A 78 12.18 5.61 -19.77
C GLU A 78 11.42 5.82 -21.09
N LYS A 79 12.13 6.07 -22.20
CA LYS A 79 11.52 6.24 -23.53
C LYS A 79 11.11 4.91 -24.17
N GLU A 80 11.93 3.86 -24.03
CA GLU A 80 11.62 2.52 -24.55
C GLU A 80 10.48 1.82 -23.78
N ASN A 81 10.39 2.03 -22.47
CA ASN A 81 9.32 1.46 -21.64
C ASN A 81 7.94 2.09 -21.92
N LYS A 82 7.86 3.33 -22.42
CA LYS A 82 6.58 3.92 -22.85
C LYS A 82 6.01 3.29 -24.10
N GLU A 83 6.87 2.77 -24.98
CA GLU A 83 6.44 2.08 -26.22
C GLU A 83 6.23 0.57 -26.04
N SER A 84 6.87 -0.06 -25.04
CA SER A 84 6.78 -1.50 -24.76
C SER A 84 5.74 -1.92 -23.73
N ASN A 85 4.99 -1.00 -23.15
CA ASN A 85 3.97 -1.26 -22.10
C ASN A 85 2.74 -2.06 -22.58
N THR A 86 2.77 -2.64 -23.76
CA THR A 86 1.66 -3.46 -24.30
C THR A 86 1.91 -4.96 -24.28
N VAL A 87 3.09 -5.46 -23.93
CA VAL A 87 3.36 -6.91 -24.00
C VAL A 87 4.16 -7.41 -22.78
N GLY A 88 3.52 -8.10 -21.86
CA GLY A 88 4.13 -9.31 -21.29
C GLY A 88 4.40 -9.42 -19.79
N ALA A 89 4.18 -8.41 -18.92
CA ALA A 89 4.38 -8.60 -17.46
C ALA A 89 3.07 -8.49 -16.62
N GLU A 90 2.03 -7.90 -17.18
CA GLU A 90 0.77 -7.64 -16.45
C GLU A 90 -0.21 -8.84 -16.40
N GLY A 91 -0.06 -9.84 -17.28
CA GLY A 91 -1.11 -10.84 -17.47
C GLY A 91 -1.26 -11.84 -16.32
N ASP A 92 -0.17 -12.39 -15.81
CA ASP A 92 -0.23 -13.55 -14.93
C ASP A 92 -0.39 -13.20 -13.44
N ASP A 93 0.35 -12.22 -12.93
CA ASP A 93 0.30 -11.85 -11.50
C ASP A 93 -1.00 -11.11 -11.16
N VAL A 94 -1.50 -10.26 -12.07
CA VAL A 94 -2.78 -9.56 -11.91
C VAL A 94 -3.96 -10.55 -11.99
N CYS A 95 -3.86 -11.57 -12.83
CA CYS A 95 -4.89 -12.61 -12.95
C CYS A 95 -4.96 -13.45 -11.68
N LEU A 96 -3.81 -13.91 -11.15
CA LEU A 96 -3.73 -14.70 -9.92
C LEU A 96 -4.24 -13.90 -8.71
N TYR A 97 -3.82 -12.64 -8.58
CA TYR A 97 -4.27 -11.75 -7.51
C TYR A 97 -5.77 -11.44 -7.60
N ARG A 98 -6.28 -11.20 -8.81
CA ARG A 98 -7.71 -10.97 -9.07
C ARG A 98 -8.55 -12.21 -8.78
N TYR A 99 -8.04 -13.41 -9.09
CA TYR A 99 -8.67 -14.69 -8.81
C TYR A 99 -8.71 -14.98 -7.31
N ILE A 100 -7.60 -14.77 -6.59
CA ILE A 100 -7.52 -14.91 -5.12
C ILE A 100 -8.46 -13.90 -4.44
N ARG A 101 -8.54 -12.68 -4.93
CA ARG A 101 -9.43 -11.63 -4.41
C ARG A 101 -10.90 -11.91 -4.69
N LYS A 102 -11.23 -12.50 -5.86
CA LYS A 102 -12.61 -12.89 -6.23
C LYS A 102 -13.10 -14.09 -5.42
N LEU A 103 -12.26 -15.06 -5.18
CA LEU A 103 -12.61 -16.25 -4.39
C LEU A 103 -12.70 -15.97 -2.90
N ALA A 104 -12.16 -14.86 -2.39
CA ALA A 104 -12.22 -14.39 -1.00
C ALA A 104 -12.20 -15.51 0.06
N SER A 105 -11.74 -16.73 -0.30
CA SER A 105 -11.76 -17.89 0.56
C SER A 105 -10.57 -17.84 1.51
N GLU A 106 -10.80 -18.00 2.80
CA GLU A 106 -9.76 -18.03 3.82
C GLU A 106 -8.68 -19.10 3.56
N PRO A 107 -9.01 -20.29 3.02
CA PRO A 107 -7.99 -21.27 2.61
C PRO A 107 -6.97 -20.72 1.61
N LEU A 108 -7.37 -19.92 0.62
CA LEU A 108 -6.45 -19.32 -0.34
C LEU A 108 -5.58 -18.22 0.29
N ARG A 109 -6.15 -17.45 1.22
CA ARG A 109 -5.38 -16.48 2.00
C ARG A 109 -4.35 -17.17 2.87
N LEU A 110 -4.71 -18.30 3.49
CA LEU A 110 -3.77 -19.10 4.26
C LEU A 110 -2.66 -19.67 3.38
N ALA A 111 -3.01 -20.20 2.20
CA ALA A 111 -2.01 -20.69 1.23
C ALA A 111 -1.06 -19.56 0.79
N TYR A 112 -1.58 -18.35 0.60
CA TYR A 112 -0.77 -17.16 0.31
C TYR A 112 0.14 -16.77 1.46
N ASP A 113 -0.35 -16.81 2.70
CA ASP A 113 0.47 -16.57 3.90
C ASP A 113 1.60 -17.63 4.02
N ILE A 114 1.31 -18.91 3.75
CA ILE A 114 2.29 -19.99 3.72
C ILE A 114 3.33 -19.76 2.61
N LEU A 115 2.89 -19.36 1.42
CA LEU A 115 3.77 -19.01 0.31
C LEU A 115 4.82 -17.98 0.74
N TRP A 116 4.37 -16.91 1.37
CA TRP A 116 5.25 -15.82 1.78
C TRP A 116 6.05 -16.15 3.06
N GLU A 117 5.56 -16.97 3.98
CA GLU A 117 6.31 -17.34 5.19
C GLU A 117 7.44 -18.34 4.87
N TYR A 118 7.25 -19.27 3.93
CA TYR A 118 8.22 -20.35 3.66
C TYR A 118 8.98 -20.21 2.33
N GLY A 119 8.54 -19.36 1.41
CA GLY A 119 9.26 -19.10 0.16
C GLY A 119 10.67 -18.58 0.42
N ARG A 120 11.58 -18.77 -0.54
CA ARG A 120 13.03 -18.54 -0.35
C ARG A 120 13.49 -17.29 -1.08
N TYR A 121 13.70 -16.21 -0.33
CA TYR A 121 14.33 -15.01 -0.88
C TYR A 121 15.76 -15.27 -1.37
N ASP A 122 16.22 -14.52 -2.34
CA ASP A 122 17.64 -14.39 -2.63
C ASP A 122 18.29 -13.42 -1.62
N ILE A 123 18.63 -13.98 -0.46
CA ILE A 123 19.20 -13.23 0.66
C ILE A 123 20.56 -12.63 0.26
N LYS A 124 21.34 -13.34 -0.57
CA LYS A 124 22.67 -12.86 -1.00
C LYS A 124 22.53 -11.64 -1.91
N ALA A 125 21.65 -11.72 -2.91
CA ALA A 125 21.39 -10.60 -3.82
C ALA A 125 20.77 -9.40 -3.08
N MET A 126 19.84 -9.65 -2.15
CA MET A 126 19.23 -8.60 -1.33
C MET A 126 20.25 -7.91 -0.43
N LYS A 127 21.12 -8.69 0.23
CA LYS A 127 22.17 -8.13 1.06
C LYS A 127 23.16 -7.31 0.23
N ALA A 128 23.60 -7.82 -0.91
CA ALA A 128 24.49 -7.09 -1.81
C ALA A 128 23.88 -5.76 -2.28
N PHE A 129 22.57 -5.74 -2.58
CA PHE A 129 21.84 -4.52 -2.93
C PHE A 129 21.81 -3.50 -1.79
N ILE A 130 21.56 -3.97 -0.56
CA ILE A 130 21.53 -3.11 0.62
C ILE A 130 22.92 -2.58 0.96
N ASP A 131 23.94 -3.44 0.91
CA ASP A 131 25.32 -3.07 1.21
C ASP A 131 25.89 -2.07 0.16
N ASP A 132 25.55 -2.24 -1.14
CA ASP A 132 25.89 -1.29 -2.21
C ASP A 132 25.24 0.08 -2.02
N PHE A 133 23.96 0.07 -1.69
CA PHE A 133 23.24 1.32 -1.45
C PHE A 133 23.65 1.96 -0.11
N ASN A 134 23.95 1.17 0.90
CA ASN A 134 24.35 1.56 2.25
C ASN A 134 23.41 2.62 2.86
N PRO A 135 22.15 2.27 3.15
CA PRO A 135 21.14 3.22 3.60
C PRO A 135 21.43 3.76 5.01
N ASP A 136 21.05 5.01 5.24
CA ASP A 136 21.08 5.63 6.58
C ASP A 136 19.80 5.31 7.38
N ILE A 137 18.68 5.07 6.68
CA ILE A 137 17.38 4.76 7.26
C ILE A 137 16.57 3.87 6.31
N ILE A 138 15.71 3.00 6.89
CA ILE A 138 14.74 2.20 6.15
C ILE A 138 13.34 2.69 6.46
N PHE A 139 12.60 3.15 5.46
CA PHE A 139 11.22 3.60 5.57
C PHE A 139 10.27 2.53 5.04
N CYS A 140 9.34 2.08 5.90
CA CYS A 140 8.39 1.01 5.61
C CYS A 140 6.96 1.55 5.60
N PRO A 141 6.37 1.88 4.43
CA PRO A 141 4.93 2.03 4.32
C PRO A 141 4.27 0.69 4.65
N HIS A 142 3.83 0.57 5.88
CA HIS A 142 3.53 -0.69 6.53
C HIS A 142 2.04 -1.02 6.43
N LEU A 143 1.73 -2.22 5.94
CA LEU A 143 0.43 -2.87 6.04
C LEU A 143 0.67 -4.26 6.65
N PHE A 144 0.26 -4.47 7.90
CA PHE A 144 0.63 -5.67 8.63
C PHE A 144 0.02 -6.94 8.05
N SER A 145 0.90 -7.78 7.53
CA SER A 145 0.58 -9.09 6.97
C SER A 145 1.76 -10.05 7.18
N ILE A 146 1.56 -11.32 6.97
CA ILE A 146 2.65 -12.32 7.04
C ILE A 146 3.78 -11.96 6.06
N LYS A 147 3.43 -11.58 4.83
CA LYS A 147 4.35 -11.13 3.78
C LYS A 147 5.27 -10.01 4.26
N ILE A 148 4.68 -8.93 4.76
CA ILE A 148 5.41 -7.74 5.20
C ILE A 148 6.21 -8.02 6.46
N ARG A 149 5.57 -8.63 7.45
CA ARG A 149 6.26 -9.00 8.70
C ARG A 149 7.55 -9.78 8.44
N ARG A 150 7.51 -10.72 7.51
CA ARG A 150 8.68 -11.56 7.23
C ARG A 150 9.83 -10.77 6.62
N ILE A 151 9.57 -9.96 5.60
CA ILE A 151 10.63 -9.20 4.95
C ILE A 151 11.17 -8.08 5.85
N GLU A 152 10.33 -7.41 6.63
CA GLU A 152 10.77 -6.42 7.61
C GLU A 152 11.68 -7.04 8.66
N ARG A 153 11.34 -8.22 9.19
CA ARG A 153 12.20 -8.96 10.11
C ARG A 153 13.51 -9.40 9.44
N LEU A 154 13.46 -9.79 8.18
CA LEU A 154 14.65 -10.16 7.42
C LEU A 154 15.58 -8.95 7.28
N LEU A 155 15.06 -7.79 6.88
CA LEU A 155 15.82 -6.54 6.80
C LEU A 155 16.39 -6.14 8.17
N TYR A 156 15.58 -6.18 9.22
CA TYR A 156 16.03 -5.91 10.58
C TYR A 156 17.16 -6.81 11.04
N SER A 157 17.14 -8.09 10.65
CA SER A 157 18.19 -9.03 11.01
C SER A 157 19.48 -8.88 10.17
N MET A 158 19.36 -8.38 8.93
CA MET A 158 20.50 -8.22 8.02
C MET A 158 21.24 -6.90 8.20
N THR A 159 20.56 -5.89 8.75
CA THR A 159 21.12 -4.55 8.88
C THR A 159 20.98 -4.03 10.31
N LYS A 160 21.83 -3.08 10.69
CA LYS A 160 21.68 -2.32 11.94
C LYS A 160 21.07 -0.93 11.69
N VAL A 161 20.62 -0.70 10.47
CA VAL A 161 20.03 0.57 10.04
C VAL A 161 18.69 0.78 10.76
N PRO A 162 18.43 1.99 11.29
CA PRO A 162 17.15 2.28 11.93
C PRO A 162 16.00 2.14 10.94
N MET A 163 14.94 1.46 11.37
CA MET A 163 13.72 1.28 10.59
C MET A 163 12.62 2.17 11.17
N VAL A 164 11.90 2.84 10.30
CA VAL A 164 10.70 3.62 10.63
C VAL A 164 9.52 3.13 9.81
N ALA A 165 8.33 3.17 10.38
CA ALA A 165 7.12 2.69 9.71
C ALA A 165 6.08 3.80 9.54
N PHE A 166 5.25 3.66 8.52
CA PHE A 166 4.05 4.45 8.32
C PHE A 166 2.85 3.54 8.09
N THR A 167 1.72 3.82 8.73
CA THR A 167 0.45 3.17 8.41
C THR A 167 -0.71 4.17 8.39
N GLY A 168 -1.60 4.01 7.40
CA GLY A 168 -2.84 4.78 7.32
C GLY A 168 -4.03 4.12 8.03
N ASP A 169 -3.91 2.83 8.38
CA ASP A 169 -5.00 2.02 8.90
C ASP A 169 -4.79 1.57 10.36
N ILE A 170 -5.89 1.24 11.05
CA ILE A 170 -5.86 0.66 12.40
C ILE A 170 -5.62 -0.85 12.30
N GLU A 171 -4.39 -1.26 12.11
CA GLU A 171 -4.01 -2.65 11.84
C GLU A 171 -4.17 -3.59 13.03
N ALA A 172 -3.99 -3.06 14.24
CA ALA A 172 -4.14 -3.84 15.47
C ALA A 172 -5.60 -4.16 15.85
N SER A 173 -6.57 -3.66 15.10
CA SER A 173 -7.99 -3.88 15.41
C SER A 173 -8.40 -5.33 15.14
N ILE A 174 -8.96 -5.99 16.14
CA ILE A 174 -9.65 -7.30 16.00
C ILE A 174 -11.13 -7.15 15.69
N LYS A 175 -11.65 -5.91 15.63
CA LYS A 175 -13.05 -5.66 15.33
C LYS A 175 -13.37 -6.13 13.91
N ALA A 176 -14.19 -7.16 13.79
CA ALA A 176 -14.70 -7.69 12.53
C ALA A 176 -15.95 -8.52 12.77
N VAL A 177 -16.74 -8.75 11.72
CA VAL A 177 -17.86 -9.67 11.74
C VAL A 177 -17.57 -10.78 10.73
N SER A 178 -17.40 -12.02 11.21
CA SER A 178 -17.22 -13.19 10.36
C SER A 178 -17.66 -14.44 11.11
N TYR A 179 -18.31 -15.35 10.40
CA TYR A 179 -18.68 -16.68 10.91
C TYR A 179 -17.62 -17.76 10.55
N ASN A 180 -16.57 -17.38 9.83
CA ASN A 180 -15.54 -18.32 9.39
C ASN A 180 -14.45 -18.51 10.46
N PRO A 181 -14.24 -19.72 11.01
CA PRO A 181 -13.24 -19.98 12.03
C PRO A 181 -11.81 -19.76 11.54
N LEU A 182 -11.51 -20.06 10.28
CA LEU A 182 -10.17 -19.79 9.69
C LEU A 182 -9.85 -18.29 9.64
N PHE A 183 -10.86 -17.47 9.37
CA PHE A 183 -10.71 -16.01 9.43
C PHE A 183 -10.26 -15.56 10.82
N TRP A 184 -10.90 -16.06 11.88
CA TRP A 184 -10.58 -15.70 13.26
C TRP A 184 -9.22 -16.24 13.68
N MET A 185 -8.90 -17.49 13.34
CA MET A 185 -7.58 -18.08 13.61
C MET A 185 -6.47 -17.21 13.02
N ARG A 186 -6.58 -16.86 11.73
CA ARG A 186 -5.60 -16.01 11.05
C ARG A 186 -5.52 -14.61 11.66
N ARG A 187 -6.68 -14.01 11.98
CA ARG A 187 -6.74 -12.67 12.54
C ARG A 187 -6.14 -12.60 13.95
N LEU A 188 -6.42 -13.56 14.79
CA LEU A 188 -5.86 -13.66 16.13
C LEU A 188 -4.34 -13.92 16.08
N LEU A 189 -3.88 -14.77 15.16
CA LEU A 189 -2.46 -14.99 14.92
C LEU A 189 -1.76 -13.68 14.55
N LEU A 190 -2.26 -12.95 13.57
CA LEU A 190 -1.70 -11.66 13.18
C LEU A 190 -1.70 -10.66 14.34
N HIS A 191 -2.81 -10.57 15.07
CA HIS A 191 -2.92 -9.70 16.24
C HIS A 191 -1.88 -10.03 17.33
N SER A 192 -1.67 -11.32 17.61
CA SER A 192 -0.69 -11.77 18.60
C SER A 192 0.76 -11.45 18.18
N LEU A 193 1.03 -11.50 16.89
CA LEU A 193 2.35 -11.20 16.33
C LEU A 193 2.62 -9.70 16.24
N TYR A 194 1.57 -8.88 16.09
CA TYR A 194 1.68 -7.45 15.85
C TYR A 194 2.46 -6.70 16.94
N GLY A 195 2.07 -6.86 18.20
CA GLY A 195 2.68 -6.13 19.31
C GLY A 195 4.17 -6.41 19.54
N LYS A 196 4.65 -7.60 19.10
CA LYS A 196 6.09 -7.93 19.12
C LYS A 196 6.78 -7.36 17.90
N HIS A 197 6.12 -7.39 16.76
CA HIS A 197 6.69 -6.98 15.49
C HIS A 197 6.96 -5.48 15.42
N ILE A 198 5.99 -4.65 15.84
CA ILE A 198 6.12 -3.19 15.72
C ILE A 198 7.28 -2.61 16.54
N LYS A 199 7.82 -3.35 17.51
CA LYS A 199 8.97 -2.95 18.33
C LYS A 199 10.31 -2.93 17.56
N ILE A 200 10.35 -3.44 16.32
CA ILE A 200 11.54 -3.32 15.47
C ILE A 200 11.72 -1.90 14.94
N PHE A 201 10.64 -1.10 14.90
CA PHE A 201 10.68 0.26 14.40
C PHE A 201 11.08 1.25 15.50
N LYS A 202 11.95 2.19 15.15
CA LYS A 202 12.40 3.27 16.03
C LYS A 202 11.35 4.37 16.15
N GLN A 203 10.59 4.60 15.09
CA GLN A 203 9.54 5.60 14.98
C GLN A 203 8.40 5.04 14.14
N TYR A 204 7.18 5.35 14.52
CA TYR A 204 5.98 5.03 13.75
C TYR A 204 5.26 6.31 13.32
N PHE A 205 4.78 6.33 12.09
CA PHE A 205 3.99 7.43 11.56
C PHE A 205 2.58 6.98 11.22
N THR A 206 1.60 7.83 11.47
CA THR A 206 0.20 7.59 11.10
C THR A 206 -0.49 8.89 10.66
N PHE A 207 -1.68 8.78 10.08
CA PHE A 207 -2.51 9.96 9.77
C PHE A 207 -3.29 10.50 10.98
N SER A 208 -3.30 9.84 12.11
CA SER A 208 -4.21 10.14 13.21
C SER A 208 -3.47 10.26 14.54
N ALA A 209 -3.67 11.39 15.23
CA ALA A 209 -3.17 11.59 16.59
C ALA A 209 -3.68 10.49 17.55
N THR A 210 -4.94 10.05 17.40
CA THR A 210 -5.50 8.94 18.21
C THR A 210 -4.78 7.61 17.95
N GLN A 211 -4.36 7.34 16.72
CA GLN A 211 -3.55 6.15 16.43
C GLN A 211 -2.15 6.25 17.04
N CYS A 212 -1.54 7.43 17.01
CA CYS A 212 -0.26 7.67 17.67
C CYS A 212 -0.37 7.38 19.18
N GLU A 213 -1.42 7.87 19.83
CA GLU A 213 -1.69 7.62 21.25
C GLU A 213 -1.84 6.12 21.55
N ILE A 214 -2.57 5.37 20.72
CA ILE A 214 -2.70 3.91 20.86
C ILE A 214 -1.35 3.21 20.71
N LEU A 215 -0.54 3.58 19.74
CA LEU A 215 0.79 3.00 19.52
C LEU A 215 1.72 3.26 20.71
N GLN A 216 1.70 4.47 21.24
CA GLN A 216 2.49 4.87 22.39
C GLN A 216 2.03 4.18 23.68
N THR A 217 0.73 4.25 24.00
CA THR A 217 0.19 3.76 25.27
C THR A 217 0.10 2.24 25.35
N LYS A 218 -0.39 1.61 24.29
CA LYS A 218 -0.61 0.15 24.27
C LYS A 218 0.63 -0.66 23.92
N TYR A 219 1.48 -0.13 23.04
CA TYR A 219 2.61 -0.89 22.51
C TYR A 219 3.98 -0.32 22.89
N GLY A 220 4.03 0.89 23.45
CA GLY A 220 5.25 1.55 23.85
C GLY A 220 6.19 1.93 22.70
N VAL A 221 5.61 2.21 21.52
CA VAL A 221 6.36 2.59 20.31
C VAL A 221 6.20 4.09 20.09
N PRO A 222 7.28 4.87 19.93
CA PRO A 222 7.20 6.28 19.57
C PRO A 222 6.40 6.46 18.28
N ALA A 223 5.41 7.36 18.30
CA ALA A 223 4.55 7.59 17.13
C ALA A 223 4.21 9.07 16.98
N GLU A 224 4.20 9.54 15.74
CA GLU A 224 3.89 10.91 15.37
C GLU A 224 2.99 10.96 14.13
N PRO A 225 2.16 12.01 13.97
CA PRO A 225 1.36 12.16 12.77
C PRO A 225 2.22 12.59 11.58
N LEU A 226 2.01 11.93 10.43
CA LEU A 226 2.60 12.30 9.14
C LEU A 226 1.47 12.50 8.13
N TYR A 227 1.27 13.74 7.72
CA TYR A 227 0.23 14.09 6.76
C TYR A 227 0.78 14.19 5.35
N LYS A 228 -0.07 13.84 4.38
CA LYS A 228 0.20 14.17 2.98
C LYS A 228 -0.01 15.67 2.78
N CYS A 229 0.98 16.34 2.26
CA CYS A 229 0.88 17.75 1.91
C CYS A 229 0.41 17.92 0.47
N ALA A 230 -0.26 19.03 0.20
CA ALA A 230 -0.61 19.48 -1.14
C ALA A 230 -0.44 20.99 -1.21
N ASP A 231 -0.01 21.49 -2.35
CA ASP A 231 -0.04 22.92 -2.65
C ASP A 231 -1.49 23.33 -2.92
N ILE A 232 -2.19 23.69 -1.85
CA ILE A 232 -3.57 24.16 -1.91
C ILE A 232 -3.52 25.64 -2.26
N ARG A 233 -3.69 25.95 -3.56
CA ARG A 233 -3.91 27.32 -3.98
C ARG A 233 -5.19 27.83 -3.31
N ASN A 234 -5.16 29.08 -2.84
CA ASN A 234 -6.31 29.74 -2.21
C ASN A 234 -7.50 29.80 -3.17
N TYR A 235 -8.36 28.78 -3.12
CA TYR A 235 -9.64 28.84 -3.78
C TYR A 235 -10.58 29.71 -2.94
N GLN A 236 -10.99 30.85 -3.51
CA GLN A 236 -12.07 31.62 -2.91
C GLN A 236 -13.37 30.82 -3.03
N TYR A 237 -13.97 30.50 -1.89
CA TYR A 237 -15.29 29.89 -1.88
C TYR A 237 -16.29 30.78 -2.58
N LYS A 238 -16.91 30.28 -3.65
CA LYS A 238 -18.04 30.95 -4.31
C LYS A 238 -19.32 30.28 -3.83
N LYS A 239 -20.19 31.07 -3.20
CA LYS A 239 -21.51 30.59 -2.78
C LYS A 239 -22.26 30.02 -4.00
N PRO A 240 -22.86 28.82 -3.93
CA PRO A 240 -23.62 28.24 -5.03
C PRO A 240 -24.85 29.17 -5.33
N ASN A 241 -25.11 29.43 -6.59
CA ASN A 241 -26.15 30.37 -7.00
C ASN A 241 -27.56 29.86 -6.70
N LYS A 242 -27.93 28.67 -7.19
CA LYS A 242 -29.26 28.07 -7.00
C LYS A 242 -29.22 26.58 -6.67
N ILE A 243 -28.34 25.81 -7.27
CA ILE A 243 -28.28 24.37 -7.12
C ILE A 243 -26.99 24.00 -6.35
N ILE A 244 -27.15 23.25 -5.28
CA ILE A 244 -26.01 22.76 -4.48
C ILE A 244 -25.40 21.54 -5.21
N ARG A 245 -24.11 21.61 -5.52
CA ARG A 245 -23.37 20.51 -6.12
C ARG A 245 -22.54 19.81 -5.07
N MET A 246 -22.86 18.55 -4.79
CA MET A 246 -22.11 17.67 -3.92
C MET A 246 -21.22 16.77 -4.77
N VAL A 247 -19.99 16.53 -4.31
CA VAL A 247 -19.04 15.66 -5.01
C VAL A 247 -18.58 14.54 -4.08
N TYR A 248 -18.68 13.32 -4.55
CA TYR A 248 -18.01 12.17 -3.96
C TYR A 248 -16.89 11.73 -4.90
N ALA A 249 -15.65 11.72 -4.40
CA ALA A 249 -14.50 11.19 -5.11
C ALA A 249 -13.92 10.01 -4.32
N GLY A 250 -14.06 8.78 -4.83
CA GLY A 250 -13.58 7.62 -4.13
C GLY A 250 -14.14 6.29 -4.63
N ARG A 251 -13.68 5.20 -4.03
CA ARG A 251 -14.15 3.85 -4.36
C ARG A 251 -15.44 3.51 -3.63
N LEU A 252 -16.27 2.66 -4.22
CA LEU A 252 -17.58 2.26 -3.72
C LEU A 252 -17.55 1.01 -2.82
N TYR A 253 -16.41 0.32 -2.70
CA TYR A 253 -16.27 -0.87 -1.87
C TYR A 253 -16.41 -0.58 -0.36
N CYS A 254 -16.41 -1.59 0.47
CA CYS A 254 -16.63 -1.50 1.92
C CYS A 254 -17.98 -0.88 2.31
N ASN A 255 -19.05 -1.16 1.54
CA ASN A 255 -20.39 -0.64 1.74
C ASN A 255 -20.55 0.90 1.61
N ARG A 256 -19.55 1.61 1.09
CA ARG A 256 -19.64 3.07 0.85
C ARG A 256 -20.79 3.42 -0.11
N TRP A 257 -21.09 2.54 -1.08
CA TRP A 257 -22.22 2.70 -1.98
C TRP A 257 -23.56 2.81 -1.23
N LYS A 258 -23.74 2.16 -0.07
CA LYS A 258 -24.96 2.26 0.72
C LYS A 258 -25.22 3.66 1.25
N THR A 259 -24.16 4.35 1.71
CA THR A 259 -24.25 5.74 2.13
C THR A 259 -24.62 6.64 0.95
N LEU A 260 -24.02 6.40 -0.22
CA LEU A 260 -24.35 7.17 -1.42
C LEU A 260 -25.78 6.91 -1.91
N SER A 261 -26.28 5.66 -1.80
CA SER A 261 -27.68 5.33 -2.07
C SER A 261 -28.63 6.12 -1.15
N ALA A 262 -28.36 6.11 0.16
CA ALA A 262 -29.18 6.87 1.11
C ALA A 262 -29.16 8.38 0.85
N ILE A 263 -28.02 8.94 0.41
CA ILE A 263 -27.93 10.33 -0.04
C ILE A 263 -28.78 10.54 -1.31
N GLY A 264 -28.75 9.58 -2.24
CA GLY A 264 -29.57 9.61 -3.45
C GLY A 264 -31.06 9.64 -3.13
N ASP A 265 -31.53 8.79 -2.21
CA ASP A 265 -32.92 8.75 -1.77
C ASP A 265 -33.35 10.10 -1.13
N ALA A 266 -32.50 10.66 -0.27
CA ALA A 266 -32.74 11.96 0.33
C ALA A 266 -32.77 13.10 -0.72
N LEU A 267 -31.92 13.01 -1.76
CA LEU A 267 -31.93 13.97 -2.86
C LEU A 267 -33.18 13.89 -3.74
N MET A 268 -33.71 12.69 -3.96
CA MET A 268 -34.97 12.52 -4.68
C MET A 268 -36.13 13.22 -3.94
N GLU A 269 -36.16 13.09 -2.62
CA GLU A 269 -37.17 13.77 -1.80
C GLU A 269 -36.97 15.30 -1.80
N LEU A 270 -35.71 15.76 -1.62
CA LEU A 270 -35.37 17.18 -1.62
C LEU A 270 -35.75 17.89 -2.95
N ASN A 271 -35.53 17.19 -4.06
CA ASN A 271 -35.73 17.69 -5.41
C ASN A 271 -37.14 17.49 -5.95
N ARG A 272 -38.09 16.99 -5.13
CA ARG A 272 -39.45 16.63 -5.58
C ARG A 272 -40.14 17.76 -6.36
N ASP A 273 -40.07 19.00 -5.87
CA ASP A 273 -40.75 20.14 -6.47
C ASP A 273 -39.87 20.98 -7.42
N SER A 274 -38.56 20.94 -7.19
CA SER A 274 -37.57 21.63 -8.00
C SER A 274 -36.16 21.13 -7.72
N LEU A 275 -35.27 21.26 -8.70
CA LEU A 275 -33.86 20.86 -8.56
C LEU A 275 -33.14 21.79 -7.58
N LYS A 276 -32.80 21.31 -6.38
CA LYS A 276 -32.13 22.05 -5.30
C LYS A 276 -30.68 21.57 -5.12
N ALA A 277 -30.41 20.27 -5.33
CA ALA A 277 -29.07 19.71 -5.18
C ALA A 277 -28.81 18.54 -6.13
N GLU A 278 -27.53 18.37 -6.49
CA GLU A 278 -27.03 17.29 -7.36
C GLU A 278 -25.86 16.59 -6.68
N LEU A 279 -25.73 15.26 -6.91
CA LEU A 279 -24.59 14.45 -6.46
C LEU A 279 -23.81 13.95 -7.66
N TYR A 280 -22.53 14.31 -7.72
CA TYR A 280 -21.58 13.83 -8.70
C TYR A 280 -20.69 12.78 -8.06
N ILE A 281 -20.65 11.57 -8.64
CA ILE A 281 -19.86 10.45 -8.13
C ILE A 281 -18.70 10.17 -9.10
N TYR A 282 -17.48 10.39 -8.65
CA TYR A 282 -16.25 10.05 -9.36
C TYR A 282 -15.64 8.80 -8.72
N SER A 283 -15.69 7.67 -9.41
CA SER A 283 -15.15 6.38 -8.94
C SER A 283 -14.36 5.69 -10.04
N GLN A 284 -13.30 4.97 -9.64
CA GLN A 284 -12.57 4.06 -10.51
C GLN A 284 -13.21 2.66 -10.56
N ASP A 285 -14.26 2.42 -9.78
CA ASP A 285 -14.93 1.13 -9.76
C ASP A 285 -15.77 0.98 -11.03
N ILE A 286 -15.63 -0.15 -11.71
CA ILE A 286 -16.45 -0.50 -12.88
C ILE A 286 -17.85 -0.84 -12.34
N LEU A 287 -18.84 -0.07 -12.74
CA LEU A 287 -20.24 -0.40 -12.51
C LEU A 287 -20.59 -1.62 -13.38
N ASN A 288 -20.72 -2.78 -12.75
CA ASN A 288 -21.34 -3.90 -13.42
C ASN A 288 -22.86 -3.65 -13.43
N GLU A 289 -23.42 -3.48 -14.59
CA GLU A 289 -24.86 -3.57 -14.79
C GLU A 289 -25.33 -4.96 -14.34
N LYS A 290 -26.05 -5.03 -13.24
CA LYS A 290 -26.85 -6.17 -12.83
C LYS A 290 -28.27 -5.71 -12.63
#